data_bf9d131cb642546179f345cf8333589d
#
_entry.id   bf9d131cb642546179f345cf8333589d
#
_cell.length_a   1.000
_cell.length_b   1.000
_cell.length_c   1.000
_cell.angle_alpha   90.00
_cell.angle_beta   90.00
_cell.angle_gamma   90.00
#
_symmetry.space_group_name_H-M   'P 1'
#
loop_
_entity.id
_entity.type
_entity.pdbx_description
1 polymer ?
#
loop_
_entity_poly.entity_id
_entity_poly.type
_entity_poly.pdbx_seq_one_letter_code
_entity_poly.pdbx_strand_id
1 'polypeptide(L)'
;VAKKNIATKTPRLKEPPRKRSPGNMRKLETCFSPALFEADFHTDSIVVIIDVLRASSTICTAFANGASSIIPVADIEEAKMYKSKGYLVAAERDGFTMDFADFGNSPFNFTKEKVEGKTIVYSTTNGTSIINLTRSAYMTVIGSFLNIGSLNNWLINHDRNVLLVCAGWKNRFNLEDTVCAGAIAYALMKSKVFQTVCDSTHAAIDLWRLASPDLHGYIDKAAQRNRLRDKNLDDCIEFCLTPDFTDKIPVMKNGVLVGM
;
A
#
# COMPACT_ATOMS: atom_id res chain seq x y z
N VAL A 1 -37.34 -33.19 6.14
CA VAL A 1 -36.55 -32.30 5.24
C VAL A 1 -36.71 -30.89 5.78
N ALA A 2 -35.78 -30.42 6.59
CA ALA A 2 -35.80 -29.08 7.18
C ALA A 2 -35.01 -28.12 6.29
N LYS A 3 -35.69 -27.12 5.72
CA LYS A 3 -35.06 -26.01 4.97
C LYS A 3 -34.39 -25.04 5.97
N LYS A 4 -33.06 -24.97 5.98
CA LYS A 4 -32.31 -23.93 6.68
C LYS A 4 -32.44 -22.62 5.92
N ASN A 5 -33.13 -21.63 6.49
CA ASN A 5 -33.15 -20.26 6.06
C ASN A 5 -31.74 -19.63 6.31
N ILE A 6 -31.00 -19.36 5.28
CA ILE A 6 -29.78 -18.57 5.34
C ILE A 6 -30.23 -17.11 5.27
N ALA A 7 -30.27 -16.44 6.40
CA ALA A 7 -30.49 -15.00 6.46
C ALA A 7 -29.25 -14.27 5.90
N THR A 8 -29.34 -13.70 4.72
CA THR A 8 -28.36 -12.80 4.15
C THR A 8 -28.37 -11.49 4.95
N LYS A 9 -27.36 -11.29 5.80
CA LYS A 9 -27.14 -9.98 6.45
C LYS A 9 -26.76 -8.95 5.38
N THR A 10 -27.66 -8.02 5.09
CA THR A 10 -27.41 -6.83 4.28
C THR A 10 -26.22 -6.06 4.89
N PRO A 11 -25.18 -5.68 4.12
CA PRO A 11 -24.10 -4.88 4.65
C PRO A 11 -24.65 -3.53 5.14
N ARG A 12 -24.41 -3.20 6.43
CA ARG A 12 -24.72 -1.87 6.95
C ARG A 12 -23.92 -0.86 6.14
N LEU A 13 -24.61 0.05 5.46
CA LEU A 13 -24.00 1.25 4.89
C LEU A 13 -23.27 1.99 6.02
N LYS A 14 -21.97 2.24 5.85
CA LYS A 14 -21.19 3.03 6.81
C LYS A 14 -21.81 4.43 6.84
N GLU A 15 -22.14 4.92 8.04
CA GLU A 15 -22.71 6.26 8.23
C GLU A 15 -21.83 7.33 7.57
N PRO A 16 -22.42 8.40 6.99
CA PRO A 16 -21.66 9.51 6.46
C PRO A 16 -20.80 10.15 7.58
N PRO A 17 -19.62 10.69 7.25
CA PRO A 17 -18.69 11.22 8.23
C PRO A 17 -19.35 12.32 9.07
N ARG A 18 -19.31 12.17 10.41
CA ARG A 18 -19.70 13.27 11.32
C ARG A 18 -18.75 14.43 11.07
N LYS A 19 -19.29 15.59 10.70
CA LYS A 19 -18.49 16.83 10.59
C LYS A 19 -17.86 17.12 11.94
N ARG A 20 -16.53 17.14 12.02
CA ARG A 20 -15.81 17.55 13.21
C ARG A 20 -16.00 19.03 13.45
N SER A 21 -16.03 19.44 14.75
CA SER A 21 -16.05 20.85 15.12
C SER A 21 -14.80 21.56 14.57
N PRO A 22 -14.88 22.82 14.12
CA PRO A 22 -13.71 23.60 13.76
C PRO A 22 -12.72 23.65 14.96
N GLY A 23 -11.50 23.14 14.78
CA GLY A 23 -10.45 23.18 15.81
C GLY A 23 -9.85 21.82 16.23
N ASN A 24 -10.39 20.68 15.83
CA ASN A 24 -9.81 19.40 16.20
C ASN A 24 -8.91 18.86 15.05
N MET A 25 -7.59 19.01 15.19
CA MET A 25 -6.62 18.48 14.22
C MET A 25 -6.72 16.95 14.14
N ARG A 26 -6.53 16.42 12.94
CA ARG A 26 -6.54 14.97 12.68
C ARG A 26 -5.26 14.33 13.19
N LYS A 27 -5.36 13.13 13.74
CA LYS A 27 -4.18 12.37 14.17
C LYS A 27 -3.48 11.77 12.96
N LEU A 28 -2.15 11.82 13.01
CA LEU A 28 -1.26 11.14 12.08
C LEU A 28 -0.34 10.24 12.87
N GLU A 29 -0.32 8.97 12.54
CA GLU A 29 0.50 7.96 13.19
C GLU A 29 1.23 7.11 12.15
N THR A 30 2.36 6.53 12.52
CA THR A 30 3.19 5.68 11.65
C THR A 30 3.51 4.38 12.34
N CYS A 31 3.17 3.27 11.70
CA CYS A 31 3.47 1.92 12.12
C CYS A 31 4.64 1.39 11.29
N PHE A 32 5.78 1.11 11.91
CA PHE A 32 7.01 0.72 11.22
C PHE A 32 7.03 -0.74 10.74
N SER A 33 6.08 -1.53 11.20
CA SER A 33 6.02 -2.96 10.86
C SER A 33 4.62 -3.51 11.13
N PRO A 34 4.14 -4.46 10.35
CA PRO A 34 2.85 -5.12 10.60
C PRO A 34 2.73 -5.73 11.98
N ALA A 35 3.85 -6.13 12.60
CA ALA A 35 3.88 -6.66 13.96
C ALA A 35 3.42 -5.68 15.03
N LEU A 36 3.44 -4.38 14.75
CA LEU A 36 3.00 -3.31 15.67
C LEU A 36 1.58 -2.80 15.34
N PHE A 37 0.96 -3.33 14.28
CA PHE A 37 -0.29 -2.79 13.73
C PHE A 37 -1.44 -2.72 14.74
N GLU A 38 -1.64 -3.77 15.54
CA GLU A 38 -2.76 -3.81 16.49
C GLU A 38 -2.65 -2.75 17.60
N ALA A 39 -1.42 -2.38 17.98
CA ALA A 39 -1.18 -1.36 19.00
C ALA A 39 -1.51 0.05 18.51
N ASP A 40 -1.32 0.31 17.21
CA ASP A 40 -1.46 1.64 16.60
C ASP A 40 -2.80 1.83 15.87
N PHE A 41 -3.60 0.76 15.73
CA PHE A 41 -4.76 0.75 14.84
C PHE A 41 -6.03 1.31 15.48
N HIS A 42 -6.69 2.22 14.76
CA HIS A 42 -8.02 2.75 15.08
C HIS A 42 -8.96 2.57 13.88
N THR A 43 -10.14 1.98 14.12
CA THR A 43 -11.12 1.60 13.07
C THR A 43 -11.69 2.79 12.28
N ASP A 44 -11.56 4.02 12.78
CA ASP A 44 -12.03 5.25 12.13
C ASP A 44 -10.98 5.91 11.23
N SER A 45 -9.77 5.33 11.15
CA SER A 45 -8.64 5.88 10.42
C SER A 45 -8.62 5.41 8.97
N ILE A 46 -8.05 6.27 8.09
CA ILE A 46 -7.56 5.84 6.78
C ILE A 46 -6.19 5.19 7.01
N VAL A 47 -6.05 3.96 6.55
CA VAL A 47 -4.78 3.24 6.56
C VAL A 47 -4.11 3.36 5.20
N VAL A 48 -2.86 3.84 5.19
CA VAL A 48 -2.01 3.90 4.00
C VAL A 48 -0.99 2.77 4.08
N ILE A 49 -1.07 1.79 3.19
CA ILE A 49 -0.10 0.70 3.10
C ILE A 49 1.05 1.13 2.21
N ILE A 50 2.28 0.96 2.69
CA ILE A 50 3.52 1.36 2.03
C ILE A 50 4.45 0.15 1.94
N ASP A 51 4.76 -0.27 0.70
CA ASP A 51 5.71 -1.33 0.33
C ASP A 51 6.44 -0.85 -0.94
N VAL A 52 7.41 0.04 -0.74
CA VAL A 52 8.08 0.76 -1.86
C VAL A 52 8.82 -0.21 -2.77
N LEU A 53 9.48 -1.20 -2.19
CA LEU A 53 10.27 -2.19 -2.91
C LEU A 53 9.74 -3.61 -2.63
N ARG A 54 8.57 -4.02 -3.32
CA ARG A 54 8.10 -3.37 -4.56
C ARG A 54 6.57 -3.25 -4.67
N ALA A 55 5.78 -3.86 -3.75
CA ALA A 55 4.35 -4.10 -3.99
C ALA A 55 3.53 -2.82 -4.21
N SER A 56 3.71 -1.76 -3.39
CA SER A 56 2.94 -0.53 -3.58
C SER A 56 3.31 0.19 -4.88
N SER A 57 4.59 0.20 -5.25
CA SER A 57 5.02 0.76 -6.55
C SER A 57 4.45 -0.01 -7.73
N THR A 58 4.43 -1.35 -7.65
CA THR A 58 3.84 -2.21 -8.68
C THR A 58 2.34 -1.99 -8.83
N ILE A 59 1.59 -1.90 -7.72
CA ILE A 59 0.16 -1.62 -7.73
C ILE A 59 -0.14 -0.24 -8.33
N CYS A 60 0.61 0.79 -7.94
CA CYS A 60 0.46 2.13 -8.52
C CYS A 60 0.72 2.12 -10.03
N THR A 61 1.75 1.41 -10.51
CA THR A 61 2.06 1.27 -11.93
C THR A 61 0.96 0.53 -12.69
N ALA A 62 0.41 -0.53 -12.12
CA ALA A 62 -0.69 -1.27 -12.74
C ALA A 62 -1.90 -0.36 -13.01
N PHE A 63 -2.30 0.47 -12.03
CA PHE A 63 -3.41 1.41 -12.21
C PHE A 63 -3.05 2.59 -13.11
N ALA A 64 -1.82 3.08 -13.09
CA ALA A 64 -1.35 4.08 -14.04
C ALA A 64 -1.49 3.58 -15.50
N ASN A 65 -1.25 2.29 -15.72
CA ASN A 65 -1.34 1.62 -17.00
C ASN A 65 -2.74 1.05 -17.30
N GLY A 66 -3.77 1.46 -16.54
CA GLY A 66 -5.16 1.19 -16.87
C GLY A 66 -5.71 -0.15 -16.37
N ALA A 67 -5.05 -0.81 -15.41
CA ALA A 67 -5.66 -1.97 -14.77
C ALA A 67 -7.05 -1.62 -14.20
N SER A 68 -8.04 -2.47 -14.44
CA SER A 68 -9.41 -2.26 -13.95
C SER A 68 -9.51 -2.47 -12.44
N SER A 69 -8.88 -3.53 -11.95
CA SER A 69 -8.90 -3.88 -10.54
C SER A 69 -7.78 -4.86 -10.18
N ILE A 70 -7.44 -4.92 -8.89
CA ILE A 70 -6.49 -5.90 -8.35
C ILE A 70 -7.16 -6.64 -7.19
N ILE A 71 -7.16 -7.98 -7.25
CA ILE A 71 -7.65 -8.87 -6.19
C ILE A 71 -6.43 -9.35 -5.38
N PRO A 72 -6.19 -8.81 -4.19
CA PRO A 72 -5.10 -9.27 -3.34
C PRO A 72 -5.47 -10.62 -2.70
N VAL A 73 -4.60 -11.61 -2.86
CA VAL A 73 -4.74 -12.93 -2.24
C VAL A 73 -3.48 -13.28 -1.47
N ALA A 74 -3.64 -13.78 -0.24
CA ALA A 74 -2.49 -14.16 0.58
C ALA A 74 -2.05 -15.60 0.30
N ASP A 75 -3.00 -16.49 0.01
CA ASP A 75 -2.75 -17.89 -0.24
C ASP A 75 -2.36 -18.14 -1.71
N ILE A 76 -1.28 -18.92 -1.89
CA ILE A 76 -0.78 -19.28 -3.22
C ILE A 76 -1.72 -20.23 -3.96
N GLU A 77 -2.40 -21.12 -3.24
CA GLU A 77 -3.36 -22.05 -3.83
C GLU A 77 -4.61 -21.31 -4.32
N GLU A 78 -5.03 -20.26 -3.60
CA GLU A 78 -6.08 -19.36 -4.07
C GLU A 78 -5.66 -18.64 -5.36
N ALA A 79 -4.41 -18.17 -5.46
CA ALA A 79 -3.88 -17.57 -6.69
C ALA A 79 -3.88 -18.56 -7.87
N LYS A 80 -3.48 -19.82 -7.66
CA LYS A 80 -3.55 -20.89 -8.68
C LYS A 80 -4.99 -21.16 -9.14
N MET A 81 -5.95 -21.16 -8.19
CA MET A 81 -7.37 -21.32 -8.52
C MET A 81 -7.87 -20.19 -9.42
N TYR A 82 -7.47 -18.95 -9.18
CA TYR A 82 -7.81 -17.83 -10.07
C TYR A 82 -7.14 -17.98 -11.43
N LYS A 83 -5.90 -18.48 -11.49
CA LYS A 83 -5.21 -18.76 -12.75
C LYS A 83 -5.97 -19.79 -13.60
N SER A 84 -6.44 -20.89 -12.99
CA SER A 84 -7.23 -21.91 -13.69
C SER A 84 -8.58 -21.38 -14.21
N LYS A 85 -9.09 -20.28 -13.65
CA LYS A 85 -10.29 -19.57 -14.11
C LYS A 85 -10.01 -18.51 -15.19
N GLY A 86 -8.76 -18.41 -15.67
CA GLY A 86 -8.37 -17.49 -16.74
C GLY A 86 -8.05 -16.06 -16.32
N TYR A 87 -7.88 -15.79 -15.01
CA TYR A 87 -7.42 -14.48 -14.54
C TYR A 87 -5.93 -14.28 -14.82
N LEU A 88 -5.53 -13.02 -15.04
CA LEU A 88 -4.13 -12.65 -14.96
C LEU A 88 -3.66 -12.74 -13.51
N VAL A 89 -2.54 -13.41 -13.30
CA VAL A 89 -1.98 -13.62 -11.96
C VAL A 89 -0.58 -13.05 -11.87
N ALA A 90 -0.38 -12.15 -10.92
CA ALA A 90 0.93 -11.71 -10.48
C ALA A 90 1.24 -12.37 -9.13
N ALA A 91 2.26 -13.19 -9.08
CA ALA A 91 2.62 -13.90 -7.86
C ALA A 91 4.12 -14.03 -7.70
N GLU A 92 4.61 -13.74 -6.47
CA GLU A 92 6.00 -13.92 -6.10
C GLU A 92 6.12 -14.53 -4.71
N ARG A 93 7.23 -15.24 -4.49
CA ARG A 93 7.72 -15.63 -3.16
C ARG A 93 9.21 -15.34 -3.07
N ASP A 94 9.61 -14.67 -1.99
CA ASP A 94 10.98 -14.21 -1.77
C ASP A 94 11.59 -13.43 -2.95
N GLY A 95 10.75 -12.71 -3.73
CA GLY A 95 11.13 -11.90 -4.88
C GLY A 95 11.06 -12.62 -6.23
N PHE A 96 11.01 -13.95 -6.26
CA PHE A 96 10.96 -14.73 -7.50
C PHE A 96 9.53 -14.95 -7.98
N THR A 97 9.32 -14.78 -9.29
CA THR A 97 8.02 -15.08 -9.92
C THR A 97 7.70 -16.56 -9.79
N MET A 98 6.47 -16.87 -9.42
CA MET A 98 5.98 -18.25 -9.36
C MET A 98 5.74 -18.79 -10.77
N ASP A 99 6.07 -20.07 -11.02
CA ASP A 99 6.02 -20.71 -12.36
C ASP A 99 4.65 -20.64 -13.04
N PHE A 100 3.56 -20.63 -12.28
CA PHE A 100 2.19 -20.54 -12.82
C PHE A 100 1.74 -19.10 -13.09
N ALA A 101 2.46 -18.08 -12.60
CA ALA A 101 2.06 -16.69 -12.69
C ALA A 101 2.44 -16.06 -14.05
N ASP A 102 1.64 -15.07 -14.47
CA ASP A 102 1.94 -14.28 -15.68
C ASP A 102 3.01 -13.24 -15.41
N PHE A 103 3.07 -12.76 -14.16
CA PHE A 103 3.96 -11.68 -13.72
C PHE A 103 4.57 -11.98 -12.35
N GLY A 104 5.74 -11.40 -12.11
CA GLY A 104 6.31 -11.23 -10.78
C GLY A 104 5.86 -9.93 -10.11
N ASN A 105 6.72 -9.39 -9.24
CA ASN A 105 6.48 -8.16 -8.49
C ASN A 105 7.37 -6.99 -8.97
N SER A 106 7.75 -6.94 -10.26
CA SER A 106 8.40 -5.77 -10.84
C SER A 106 7.37 -4.87 -11.51
N PRO A 107 7.34 -3.54 -11.25
CA PRO A 107 6.44 -2.61 -11.92
C PRO A 107 6.57 -2.67 -13.45
N PHE A 108 7.76 -3.00 -13.99
CA PHE A 108 7.99 -3.12 -15.44
C PHE A 108 7.27 -4.30 -16.11
N ASN A 109 6.76 -5.25 -15.33
CA ASN A 109 5.90 -6.30 -15.88
C ASN A 109 4.48 -5.82 -16.22
N PHE A 110 4.03 -4.70 -15.64
CA PHE A 110 2.64 -4.21 -15.73
C PHE A 110 2.52 -3.11 -16.81
N THR A 111 2.92 -3.45 -18.06
CA THR A 111 2.79 -2.51 -19.18
C THR A 111 1.34 -2.32 -19.57
N LYS A 112 1.02 -1.19 -20.22
CA LYS A 112 -0.35 -0.86 -20.65
C LYS A 112 -0.95 -1.99 -21.50
N GLU A 113 -0.21 -2.53 -22.45
CA GLU A 113 -0.66 -3.61 -23.36
C GLU A 113 -1.08 -4.87 -22.61
N LYS A 114 -0.44 -5.13 -21.46
CA LYS A 114 -0.72 -6.33 -20.67
C LYS A 114 -1.87 -6.16 -19.69
N VAL A 115 -2.03 -4.95 -19.10
CA VAL A 115 -2.90 -4.77 -17.94
C VAL A 115 -4.13 -3.89 -18.19
N GLU A 116 -4.20 -3.11 -19.28
CA GLU A 116 -5.32 -2.20 -19.54
C GLU A 116 -6.66 -2.94 -19.56
N GLY A 117 -7.61 -2.46 -18.77
CA GLY A 117 -8.96 -3.03 -18.62
C GLY A 117 -9.02 -4.41 -17.93
N LYS A 118 -7.88 -4.94 -17.43
CA LYS A 118 -7.82 -6.26 -16.83
C LYS A 118 -8.01 -6.23 -15.32
N THR A 119 -8.58 -7.31 -14.79
CA THR A 119 -8.53 -7.65 -13.36
C THR A 119 -7.33 -8.56 -13.12
N ILE A 120 -6.48 -8.20 -12.17
CA ILE A 120 -5.25 -8.90 -11.85
C ILE A 120 -5.37 -9.50 -10.45
N VAL A 121 -5.09 -10.78 -10.30
CA VAL A 121 -4.92 -11.41 -8.98
C VAL A 121 -3.48 -11.22 -8.54
N TYR A 122 -3.30 -10.72 -7.32
CA TYR A 122 -1.99 -10.30 -6.85
C TYR A 122 -1.63 -10.96 -5.52
N SER A 123 -0.53 -11.71 -5.50
CA SER A 123 -0.07 -12.47 -4.33
C SER A 123 1.43 -12.26 -4.08
N THR A 124 1.77 -11.59 -2.98
CA THR A 124 3.16 -11.31 -2.60
C THR A 124 3.48 -11.78 -1.19
N THR A 125 4.77 -11.87 -0.89
CA THR A 125 5.26 -12.36 0.40
C THR A 125 4.77 -11.50 1.58
N ASN A 126 4.74 -10.17 1.42
CA ASN A 126 4.42 -9.23 2.51
C ASN A 126 3.13 -8.43 2.27
N GLY A 127 2.98 -7.79 1.11
CA GLY A 127 1.95 -6.79 0.86
C GLY A 127 0.51 -7.30 1.00
N THR A 128 0.22 -8.55 0.59
CA THR A 128 -1.13 -9.10 0.67
C THR A 128 -1.55 -9.47 2.09
N SER A 129 -0.61 -9.80 2.97
CA SER A 129 -0.90 -10.09 4.39
C SER A 129 -1.37 -8.84 5.13
N ILE A 130 -0.78 -7.66 4.85
CA ILE A 130 -1.14 -6.39 5.49
C ILE A 130 -2.53 -5.94 5.07
N ILE A 131 -2.90 -6.14 3.81
CA ILE A 131 -4.24 -5.80 3.31
C ILE A 131 -5.32 -6.52 4.12
N ASN A 132 -5.07 -7.75 4.55
CA ASN A 132 -6.00 -8.49 5.39
C ASN A 132 -6.13 -7.91 6.81
N LEU A 133 -5.06 -7.37 7.39
CA LEU A 133 -5.07 -6.72 8.71
C LEU A 133 -5.92 -5.45 8.71
N THR A 134 -6.00 -4.76 7.57
CA THR A 134 -6.68 -3.46 7.47
C THR A 134 -8.18 -3.54 7.17
N ARG A 135 -8.78 -4.74 7.15
CA ARG A 135 -10.20 -4.94 6.76
C ARG A 135 -11.21 -4.16 7.61
N SER A 136 -10.89 -3.89 8.88
CA SER A 136 -11.73 -3.11 9.79
C SER A 136 -11.50 -1.61 9.72
N ALA A 137 -10.49 -1.14 8.97
CA ALA A 137 -10.23 0.28 8.77
C ALA A 137 -11.42 1.01 8.12
N TYR A 138 -11.54 2.31 8.38
CA TYR A 138 -12.50 3.14 7.65
C TYR A 138 -12.29 3.01 6.13
N MET A 139 -11.02 3.11 5.71
CA MET A 139 -10.58 2.93 4.34
C MET A 139 -9.11 2.52 4.30
N THR A 140 -8.75 1.69 3.34
CA THR A 140 -7.36 1.30 3.07
C THR A 140 -6.96 1.79 1.69
N VAL A 141 -5.82 2.46 1.60
CA VAL A 141 -5.24 2.97 0.35
C VAL A 141 -3.78 2.54 0.22
N ILE A 142 -3.26 2.54 -1.00
CA ILE A 142 -1.85 2.21 -1.27
C ILE A 142 -1.07 3.50 -1.49
N GLY A 143 0.05 3.64 -0.76
CA GLY A 143 0.99 4.75 -0.85
C GLY A 143 2.36 4.31 -1.38
N SER A 144 2.93 5.11 -2.26
CA SER A 144 4.26 4.96 -2.84
C SER A 144 4.82 6.33 -3.18
N PHE A 145 6.11 6.45 -3.46
CA PHE A 145 6.64 7.67 -4.06
C PHE A 145 5.94 7.98 -5.39
N LEU A 146 5.58 6.95 -6.16
CA LEU A 146 4.95 7.10 -7.49
C LEU A 146 3.64 7.90 -7.49
N ASN A 147 2.91 7.97 -6.36
CA ASN A 147 1.64 8.70 -6.24
C ASN A 147 1.60 9.67 -5.05
N ILE A 148 2.75 10.05 -4.52
CA ILE A 148 2.84 10.73 -3.22
C ILE A 148 2.11 12.08 -3.18
N GLY A 149 2.19 12.89 -4.24
CA GLY A 149 1.53 14.20 -4.32
C GLY A 149 0.02 14.08 -4.35
N SER A 150 -0.52 13.21 -5.21
CA SER A 150 -1.97 12.95 -5.32
C SER A 150 -2.52 12.36 -4.03
N LEU A 151 -1.80 11.40 -3.44
CA LEU A 151 -2.15 10.79 -2.16
C LEU A 151 -2.20 11.84 -1.04
N ASN A 152 -1.18 12.68 -0.90
CA ASN A 152 -1.14 13.73 0.12
C ASN A 152 -2.29 14.71 -0.04
N ASN A 153 -2.55 15.20 -1.26
CA ASN A 153 -3.66 16.09 -1.54
C ASN A 153 -5.00 15.45 -1.20
N TRP A 154 -5.17 14.18 -1.53
CA TRP A 154 -6.38 13.44 -1.22
C TRP A 154 -6.57 13.26 0.29
N LEU A 155 -5.53 12.88 1.05
CA LEU A 155 -5.57 12.73 2.50
C LEU A 155 -5.87 14.05 3.20
N ILE A 156 -5.31 15.17 2.74
CA ILE A 156 -5.58 16.51 3.29
C ILE A 156 -7.05 16.89 3.15
N ASN A 157 -7.71 16.46 2.09
CA ASN A 157 -9.12 16.76 1.84
C ASN A 157 -10.11 15.78 2.50
N HIS A 158 -9.62 14.72 3.15
CA HIS A 158 -10.47 13.77 3.88
C HIS A 158 -10.45 14.04 5.38
N ASP A 159 -11.62 14.18 6.00
CA ASP A 159 -11.74 14.44 7.45
C ASP A 159 -11.60 13.15 8.27
N ARG A 160 -10.41 12.54 8.25
CA ARG A 160 -10.09 11.31 8.96
C ARG A 160 -8.69 11.33 9.53
N ASN A 161 -8.49 10.59 10.62
CA ASN A 161 -7.15 10.23 11.10
C ASN A 161 -6.44 9.38 10.06
N VAL A 162 -5.12 9.39 10.05
CA VAL A 162 -4.30 8.63 9.10
C VAL A 162 -3.30 7.78 9.88
N LEU A 163 -3.23 6.50 9.51
CA LEU A 163 -2.18 5.58 9.95
C LEU A 163 -1.37 5.15 8.72
N LEU A 164 -0.09 5.51 8.70
CA LEU A 164 0.88 5.06 7.71
C LEU A 164 1.45 3.71 8.15
N VAL A 165 1.32 2.67 7.35
CA VAL A 165 1.76 1.31 7.70
C VAL A 165 2.83 0.86 6.73
N CYS A 166 4.06 0.73 7.22
CA CYS A 166 5.17 0.16 6.48
C CYS A 166 5.02 -1.36 6.41
N ALA A 167 5.10 -1.93 5.20
CA ALA A 167 5.00 -3.37 4.99
C ALA A 167 6.16 -4.13 5.63
N GLY A 168 7.33 -3.51 5.61
CA GLY A 168 8.53 -4.14 6.11
C GLY A 168 8.89 -5.43 5.36
N TRP A 169 9.73 -6.24 5.96
CA TRP A 169 10.05 -7.56 5.44
C TRP A 169 10.03 -8.61 6.56
N LYS A 170 9.12 -9.59 6.44
CA LYS A 170 8.92 -10.64 7.46
C LYS A 170 8.71 -10.02 8.86
N ASN A 171 7.80 -9.06 8.95
CA ASN A 171 7.48 -8.29 10.16
C ASN A 171 8.64 -7.46 10.76
N ARG A 172 9.68 -7.18 9.96
CA ARG A 172 10.80 -6.32 10.38
C ARG A 172 10.71 -4.95 9.69
N PHE A 173 11.33 -3.97 10.32
CA PHE A 173 11.52 -2.63 9.79
C PHE A 173 12.19 -2.64 8.42
N ASN A 174 11.70 -1.79 7.50
CA ASN A 174 12.34 -1.48 6.24
C ASN A 174 12.61 0.02 6.11
N LEU A 175 13.80 0.37 5.67
CA LEU A 175 14.24 1.76 5.59
C LEU A 175 13.47 2.53 4.51
N GLU A 176 13.31 1.96 3.32
CA GLU A 176 12.64 2.59 2.17
C GLU A 176 11.16 2.89 2.44
N ASP A 177 10.45 1.96 3.08
CA ASP A 177 9.05 2.14 3.45
C ASP A 177 8.91 3.27 4.48
N THR A 178 9.81 3.30 5.47
CA THR A 178 9.81 4.32 6.53
C THR A 178 10.17 5.70 5.98
N VAL A 179 11.10 5.79 5.04
CA VAL A 179 11.44 7.05 4.37
C VAL A 179 10.25 7.57 3.55
N CYS A 180 9.53 6.69 2.85
CA CYS A 180 8.31 7.07 2.13
C CYS A 180 7.20 7.51 3.09
N ALA A 181 6.98 6.79 4.19
CA ALA A 181 6.05 7.20 5.25
C ALA A 181 6.43 8.58 5.81
N GLY A 182 7.72 8.82 6.02
CA GLY A 182 8.25 10.11 6.46
C GLY A 182 7.99 11.25 5.46
N ALA A 183 8.10 10.98 4.17
CA ALA A 183 7.80 11.96 3.12
C ALA A 183 6.31 12.35 3.14
N ILE A 184 5.41 11.35 3.24
CA ILE A 184 3.97 11.56 3.38
C ILE A 184 3.69 12.33 4.67
N ALA A 185 4.20 11.87 5.81
CA ALA A 185 3.99 12.51 7.11
C ALA A 185 4.47 13.96 7.13
N TYR A 186 5.62 14.24 6.55
CA TYR A 186 6.16 15.60 6.45
C TYR A 186 5.23 16.54 5.68
N ALA A 187 4.69 16.10 4.55
CA ALA A 187 3.73 16.88 3.76
C ALA A 187 2.41 17.10 4.51
N LEU A 188 1.88 16.05 5.16
CA LEU A 188 0.65 16.13 5.94
C LEU A 188 0.80 17.07 7.15
N MET A 189 1.91 17.05 7.87
CA MET A 189 2.18 17.96 8.97
C MET A 189 2.32 19.41 8.51
N LYS A 190 2.92 19.66 7.34
CA LYS A 190 2.98 21.00 6.73
C LYS A 190 1.62 21.59 6.39
N SER A 191 0.62 20.76 6.14
CA SER A 191 -0.75 21.22 5.83
C SER A 191 -1.46 21.88 7.01
N LYS A 192 -0.95 21.70 8.24
CA LYS A 192 -1.52 22.21 9.51
C LYS A 192 -2.91 21.66 9.85
N VAL A 193 -3.39 20.64 9.17
CA VAL A 193 -4.65 19.96 9.48
C VAL A 193 -4.44 18.65 10.24
N PHE A 194 -3.19 18.19 10.34
CA PHE A 194 -2.77 17.02 11.09
C PHE A 194 -1.88 17.39 12.30
N GLN A 195 -1.93 16.55 13.32
CA GLN A 195 -1.04 16.57 14.48
C GLN A 195 -0.58 15.15 14.80
N THR A 196 0.58 15.04 15.42
CA THR A 196 1.11 13.76 15.89
C THR A 196 1.76 13.90 17.25
N VAL A 197 1.66 12.86 18.06
CA VAL A 197 2.44 12.60 19.27
C VAL A 197 3.19 11.26 19.17
N CYS A 198 3.14 10.66 17.98
CA CYS A 198 3.71 9.35 17.70
C CYS A 198 5.21 9.48 17.41
N ASP A 199 6.05 8.86 18.25
CA ASP A 199 7.51 8.87 18.09
C ASP A 199 7.95 8.29 16.75
N SER A 200 7.27 7.21 16.27
CA SER A 200 7.54 6.62 14.96
C SER A 200 7.30 7.61 13.82
N THR A 201 6.27 8.46 13.93
CA THR A 201 6.03 9.52 12.92
C THR A 201 7.14 10.56 12.92
N HIS A 202 7.60 11.00 14.09
CA HIS A 202 8.72 11.94 14.20
C HIS A 202 9.99 11.32 13.62
N ALA A 203 10.31 10.08 13.98
CA ALA A 203 11.47 9.36 13.45
C ALA A 203 11.41 9.19 11.92
N ALA A 204 10.23 8.86 11.37
CA ALA A 204 10.04 8.76 9.92
C ALA A 204 10.30 10.10 9.22
N ILE A 205 9.78 11.20 9.76
CA ILE A 205 10.01 12.56 9.22
C ILE A 205 11.50 12.90 9.24
N ASP A 206 12.23 12.57 10.31
CA ASP A 206 13.66 12.85 10.40
C ASP A 206 14.46 12.00 9.41
N LEU A 207 14.10 10.73 9.21
CA LEU A 207 14.68 9.89 8.15
C LEU A 207 14.43 10.46 6.76
N TRP A 208 13.22 10.95 6.49
CA TRP A 208 12.92 11.64 5.23
C TRP A 208 13.78 12.87 5.02
N ARG A 209 13.93 13.72 6.05
CA ARG A 209 14.78 14.91 5.97
C ARG A 209 16.23 14.59 5.63
N LEU A 210 16.74 13.48 6.16
CA LEU A 210 18.08 12.99 5.85
C LEU A 210 18.20 12.41 4.44
N ALA A 211 17.14 11.75 3.96
CA ALA A 211 17.12 11.09 2.66
C ALA A 211 16.81 12.04 1.50
N SER A 212 15.98 13.09 1.74
CA SER A 212 15.43 13.93 0.67
C SER A 212 16.44 14.68 -0.20
N PRO A 213 17.66 15.04 0.25
CA PRO A 213 18.65 15.67 -0.63
C PRO A 213 19.23 14.71 -1.68
N ASP A 214 19.32 13.42 -1.35
CA ASP A 214 19.78 12.35 -2.24
C ASP A 214 19.07 11.05 -1.87
N LEU A 215 17.83 10.91 -2.32
CA LEU A 215 16.99 9.76 -1.98
C LEU A 215 17.61 8.44 -2.47
N HIS A 216 18.13 8.41 -3.68
CA HIS A 216 18.72 7.22 -4.29
C HIS A 216 19.96 6.77 -3.51
N GLY A 217 20.90 7.67 -3.26
CA GLY A 217 22.10 7.38 -2.46
C GLY A 217 21.77 7.00 -1.03
N TYR A 218 20.75 7.63 -0.41
CA TYR A 218 20.32 7.27 0.93
C TYR A 218 19.74 5.85 1.02
N ILE A 219 18.94 5.44 0.05
CA ILE A 219 18.31 4.11 -0.01
C ILE A 219 19.30 3.02 -0.45
N ASP A 220 20.45 3.36 -0.99
CA ASP A 220 21.46 2.37 -1.43
C ASP A 220 21.91 1.43 -0.30
N LYS A 221 21.90 1.89 0.94
CA LYS A 221 22.19 1.09 2.14
C LYS A 221 21.04 0.21 2.64
N ALA A 222 19.84 0.34 2.07
CA ALA A 222 18.65 -0.39 2.53
C ALA A 222 18.81 -1.91 2.33
N ALA A 223 18.43 -2.68 3.35
CA ALA A 223 18.56 -4.14 3.30
C ALA A 223 17.74 -4.76 2.16
N GLN A 224 16.56 -4.19 1.85
CA GLN A 224 15.73 -4.67 0.73
C GLN A 224 16.39 -4.42 -0.62
N ARG A 225 17.03 -3.26 -0.81
CA ARG A 225 17.79 -3.00 -2.02
C ARG A 225 18.90 -4.04 -2.23
N ASN A 226 19.65 -4.37 -1.19
CA ASN A 226 20.69 -5.39 -1.26
C ASN A 226 20.09 -6.76 -1.60
N ARG A 227 19.00 -7.17 -0.94
CA ARG A 227 18.29 -8.43 -1.26
C ARG A 227 17.82 -8.52 -2.72
N LEU A 228 17.35 -7.40 -3.30
CA LEU A 228 16.95 -7.36 -4.71
C LEU A 228 18.17 -7.45 -5.63
N ARG A 229 19.25 -6.73 -5.31
CA ARG A 229 20.51 -6.77 -6.07
C ARG A 229 21.11 -8.17 -6.10
N ASP A 230 21.19 -8.86 -4.96
CA ASP A 230 21.71 -10.22 -4.86
C ASP A 230 20.94 -11.24 -5.72
N LYS A 231 19.71 -10.89 -6.12
CA LYS A 231 18.82 -11.70 -6.95
C LYS A 231 18.69 -11.20 -8.39
N ASN A 232 19.42 -10.15 -8.78
CA ASN A 232 19.30 -9.46 -10.07
C ASN A 232 17.85 -8.96 -10.34
N LEU A 233 17.19 -8.41 -9.31
CA LEU A 233 15.81 -7.89 -9.34
C LEU A 233 15.75 -6.40 -9.00
N ASP A 234 16.85 -5.68 -9.16
CA ASP A 234 17.04 -4.29 -8.76
C ASP A 234 16.88 -3.27 -9.91
N ASP A 235 16.50 -3.72 -11.09
CA ASP A 235 16.29 -2.95 -12.31
C ASP A 235 15.26 -1.81 -12.18
N CYS A 236 14.28 -1.98 -11.29
CA CYS A 236 13.19 -1.03 -11.11
C CYS A 236 13.33 -0.11 -9.88
N ILE A 237 14.44 -0.17 -9.13
CA ILE A 237 14.57 0.58 -7.88
C ILE A 237 14.50 2.08 -8.09
N GLU A 238 15.23 2.62 -9.07
CA GLU A 238 15.20 4.05 -9.40
C GLU A 238 13.78 4.51 -9.74
N PHE A 239 13.09 3.73 -10.55
CA PHE A 239 11.69 3.99 -10.89
C PHE A 239 10.80 4.02 -9.65
N CYS A 240 10.91 3.04 -8.74
CA CYS A 240 10.11 2.98 -7.51
C CYS A 240 10.33 4.19 -6.57
N LEU A 241 11.45 4.87 -6.69
CA LEU A 241 11.79 6.07 -5.91
C LEU A 241 11.41 7.38 -6.63
N THR A 242 10.88 7.33 -7.86
CA THR A 242 10.47 8.52 -8.62
C THR A 242 9.19 9.11 -8.05
N PRO A 243 9.14 10.39 -7.63
CA PRO A 243 7.90 11.00 -7.16
C PRO A 243 6.90 11.23 -8.29
N ASP A 244 5.62 11.10 -7.99
CA ASP A 244 4.50 11.59 -8.81
C ASP A 244 4.46 11.07 -10.27
N PHE A 245 4.81 9.81 -10.46
CA PHE A 245 4.64 9.13 -11.75
C PHE A 245 3.16 9.02 -12.16
N THR A 246 2.25 8.93 -11.19
CA THR A 246 0.81 8.75 -11.43
C THR A 246 -0.04 9.54 -10.44
N ASP A 247 -1.21 9.96 -10.89
CA ASP A 247 -2.25 10.55 -10.05
C ASP A 247 -3.18 9.51 -9.40
N LYS A 248 -3.05 8.23 -9.78
CA LYS A 248 -3.91 7.15 -9.31
C LYS A 248 -3.66 6.83 -7.84
N ILE A 249 -4.76 6.73 -7.09
CA ILE A 249 -4.74 6.29 -5.69
C ILE A 249 -5.48 4.96 -5.61
N PRO A 250 -4.77 3.84 -5.44
CA PRO A 250 -5.42 2.54 -5.28
C PRO A 250 -6.12 2.45 -3.93
N VAL A 251 -7.43 2.14 -3.95
CA VAL A 251 -8.29 2.08 -2.76
C VAL A 251 -8.93 0.71 -2.65
N MET A 252 -8.96 0.17 -1.45
CA MET A 252 -9.65 -1.07 -1.16
C MET A 252 -11.17 -0.86 -1.10
N LYS A 253 -11.92 -1.53 -1.97
CA LYS A 253 -13.39 -1.56 -1.98
C LYS A 253 -13.87 -3.00 -2.08
N ASN A 254 -14.63 -3.47 -1.07
CA ASN A 254 -15.21 -4.83 -1.06
C ASN A 254 -14.20 -5.95 -1.34
N GLY A 255 -12.98 -5.84 -0.78
CA GLY A 255 -11.94 -6.85 -0.95
C GLY A 255 -11.12 -6.75 -2.23
N VAL A 256 -11.34 -5.72 -3.05
CA VAL A 256 -10.63 -5.50 -4.32
C VAL A 256 -10.04 -4.09 -4.33
N LEU A 257 -8.83 -3.92 -4.84
CA LEU A 257 -8.25 -2.61 -5.11
C LEU A 257 -8.80 -2.06 -6.42
N VAL A 258 -9.19 -0.80 -6.40
CA VAL A 258 -9.61 -0.02 -7.57
C VAL A 258 -8.85 1.30 -7.61
N GLY A 259 -8.54 1.81 -8.80
CA GLY A 259 -7.90 3.11 -8.97
C GLY A 259 -8.93 4.24 -8.86
N MET A 260 -8.58 5.28 -8.09
CA MET A 260 -9.29 6.57 -8.10
C MET A 260 -8.47 7.56 -8.89
#